data_54cda0b761a5cea875790e64d655af86
#
_entry.id   54cda0b761a5cea875790e64d655af86
#
_cell.length_a   1.000
_cell.length_b   1.000
_cell.length_c   1.000
_cell.angle_alpha   90.00
_cell.angle_beta   90.00
_cell.angle_gamma   90.00
#
_symmetry.space_group_name_H-M   'P 1'
#
loop_
_entity.id
_entity.type
_entity.pdbx_description
1 polymer ?
#
loop_
_entity_poly.entity_id
_entity_poly.type
_entity_poly.pdbx_seq_one_letter_code
_entity_poly.pdbx_strand_id
1 'polypeptide(L)'
;MRRSIQFSIWFLATLLIPFLVSAATVAPLAIEIAGDRGETISSTFSIINTEAFDREYYLGMMGFLPKDDSGAPQFFSALEQTDGFTRWVVFPSESVVVPAQSKADVDFTIAIPDDAVSGGYYAAITVSPAPADVVVSNGAIIQAKTAILLLLTVEG
;
A
#
# COMPACT_ATOMS: atom_id res chain seq x y z
N MET A 1 7.44 -54.85 -6.06
CA MET A 1 7.81 -53.62 -6.78
C MET A 1 6.65 -52.69 -7.14
N ARG A 2 5.41 -53.10 -7.27
CA ARG A 2 4.26 -52.21 -7.64
C ARG A 2 3.75 -51.31 -6.50
N ARG A 3 3.96 -51.67 -5.22
CA ARG A 3 3.47 -50.87 -4.07
C ARG A 3 4.31 -49.64 -3.74
N SER A 4 5.59 -49.66 -4.06
CA SER A 4 6.52 -48.56 -3.78
C SER A 4 6.30 -47.33 -4.72
N ILE A 5 5.82 -47.59 -5.94
CA ILE A 5 5.58 -46.54 -6.93
C ILE A 5 4.33 -45.69 -6.58
N GLN A 6 3.31 -46.33 -6.00
CA GLN A 6 2.10 -45.67 -5.55
C GLN A 6 2.35 -44.69 -4.38
N PHE A 7 3.20 -45.08 -3.44
CA PHE A 7 3.58 -44.20 -2.31
C PHE A 7 4.38 -42.96 -2.77
N SER A 8 5.24 -43.13 -3.79
CA SER A 8 6.02 -42.01 -4.33
C SER A 8 5.15 -41.00 -5.06
N ILE A 9 4.08 -41.44 -5.72
CA ILE A 9 3.15 -40.51 -6.44
C ILE A 9 2.32 -39.70 -5.44
N TRP A 10 1.90 -40.29 -4.33
CA TRP A 10 1.18 -39.58 -3.26
C TRP A 10 2.07 -38.57 -2.52
N PHE A 11 3.34 -38.90 -2.32
CA PHE A 11 4.29 -37.97 -1.69
C PHE A 11 4.63 -36.78 -2.59
N LEU A 12 4.68 -36.96 -3.90
CA LEU A 12 4.93 -35.90 -4.87
C LEU A 12 3.73 -34.95 -5.04
N ALA A 13 2.51 -35.46 -4.89
CA ALA A 13 1.28 -34.65 -4.99
C ALA A 13 1.10 -33.69 -3.80
N THR A 14 1.68 -33.98 -2.64
CA THR A 14 1.58 -33.14 -1.44
C THR A 14 2.53 -31.92 -1.48
N LEU A 15 3.49 -31.89 -2.41
CA LEU A 15 4.50 -30.82 -2.50
C LEU A 15 4.04 -29.61 -3.35
N LEU A 16 2.85 -29.68 -3.95
CA LEU A 16 2.30 -28.64 -4.83
C LEU A 16 1.13 -27.87 -4.17
N ILE A 17 1.24 -27.56 -2.89
CA ILE A 17 0.27 -26.64 -2.28
C ILE A 17 0.76 -25.22 -2.61
N PRO A 18 0.10 -24.47 -3.49
CA PRO A 18 0.46 -23.08 -3.74
C PRO A 18 0.19 -22.28 -2.46
N PHE A 19 1.21 -21.67 -1.90
CA PHE A 19 1.03 -20.64 -0.90
C PHE A 19 0.34 -19.45 -1.58
N LEU A 20 -0.94 -19.26 -1.30
CA LEU A 20 -1.68 -18.08 -1.73
C LEU A 20 -1.14 -16.89 -0.92
N VAL A 21 -0.26 -16.11 -1.53
CA VAL A 21 0.11 -14.79 -1.00
C VAL A 21 -1.03 -13.85 -1.35
N SER A 22 -1.79 -13.45 -0.34
CA SER A 22 -2.86 -12.46 -0.52
C SER A 22 -2.30 -11.06 -0.33
N ALA A 23 -2.38 -10.26 -1.38
CA ALA A 23 -2.13 -8.82 -1.33
C ALA A 23 -3.45 -8.07 -1.21
N ALA A 24 -3.43 -6.88 -0.59
CA ALA A 24 -4.59 -5.99 -0.58
C ALA A 24 -4.92 -5.56 -2.01
N THR A 25 -6.20 -5.57 -2.38
CA THR A 25 -6.68 -4.95 -3.61
C THR A 25 -7.17 -3.55 -3.29
N VAL A 26 -6.73 -2.54 -4.05
CA VAL A 26 -7.09 -1.14 -3.84
C VAL A 26 -7.57 -0.50 -5.14
N ALA A 27 -8.38 0.55 -5.02
CA ALA A 27 -8.86 1.37 -6.14
C ALA A 27 -9.10 2.82 -5.70
N PRO A 28 -8.71 3.82 -6.48
CA PRO A 28 -7.91 3.74 -7.71
C PRO A 28 -6.43 3.41 -7.43
N LEU A 29 -5.64 3.12 -8.46
CA LEU A 29 -4.20 2.88 -8.32
C LEU A 29 -3.37 4.17 -8.31
N ALA A 30 -3.95 5.29 -8.77
CA ALA A 30 -3.35 6.61 -8.74
C ALA A 30 -4.42 7.66 -8.44
N ILE A 31 -4.04 8.66 -7.65
CA ILE A 31 -4.88 9.79 -7.27
C ILE A 31 -4.09 11.06 -7.63
N GLU A 32 -4.67 11.87 -8.49
CA GLU A 32 -4.11 13.14 -8.90
C GLU A 32 -4.95 14.27 -8.30
N ILE A 33 -4.31 15.21 -7.61
CA ILE A 33 -4.95 16.31 -6.90
C ILE A 33 -4.17 17.59 -7.23
N ALA A 34 -4.88 18.69 -7.36
CA ALA A 34 -4.30 20.02 -7.41
C ALA A 34 -4.91 20.87 -6.29
N GLY A 35 -4.12 21.77 -5.71
CA GLY A 35 -4.58 22.65 -4.65
C GLY A 35 -3.64 23.81 -4.37
N ASP A 36 -4.15 24.78 -3.62
CA ASP A 36 -3.44 25.98 -3.23
C ASP A 36 -2.69 25.79 -1.90
N ARG A 37 -1.74 26.67 -1.64
CA ARG A 37 -1.04 26.76 -0.36
C ARG A 37 -2.03 27.04 0.78
N GLY A 38 -1.85 26.39 1.91
CA GLY A 38 -2.75 26.49 3.07
C GLY A 38 -4.07 25.75 2.93
N GLU A 39 -4.33 25.13 1.77
CA GLU A 39 -5.56 24.38 1.54
C GLU A 39 -5.53 23.00 2.20
N THR A 40 -6.68 22.57 2.68
CA THR A 40 -6.90 21.18 3.15
C THR A 40 -7.87 20.50 2.21
N ILE A 41 -7.40 19.46 1.55
CA ILE A 41 -8.15 18.70 0.55
C ILE A 41 -8.48 17.33 1.11
N SER A 42 -9.73 16.90 0.93
CA SER A 42 -10.18 15.55 1.28
C SER A 42 -10.29 14.69 0.03
N SER A 43 -9.91 13.43 0.15
CA SER A 43 -10.05 12.44 -0.92
C SER A 43 -10.31 11.06 -0.33
N THR A 44 -10.67 10.09 -1.16
CA THR A 44 -11.10 8.76 -0.74
C THR A 44 -10.50 7.70 -1.68
N PHE A 45 -10.14 6.55 -1.12
CA PHE A 45 -9.84 5.33 -1.88
C PHE A 45 -10.54 4.13 -1.27
N SER A 46 -10.64 3.04 -2.01
CA SER A 46 -11.28 1.81 -1.54
C SER A 46 -10.27 0.70 -1.32
N ILE A 47 -10.43 -0.05 -0.24
CA ILE A 47 -9.76 -1.33 0.00
C ILE A 47 -10.76 -2.44 -0.22
N ILE A 48 -10.42 -3.43 -1.02
CA ILE A 48 -11.28 -4.55 -1.38
C ILE A 48 -10.68 -5.81 -0.75
N ASN A 49 -11.45 -6.43 0.14
CA ASN A 49 -11.12 -7.71 0.74
C ASN A 49 -11.78 -8.84 -0.07
N THR A 50 -10.98 -9.64 -0.75
CA THR A 50 -11.43 -10.81 -1.51
C THR A 50 -11.39 -12.11 -0.71
N GLU A 51 -10.96 -12.05 0.56
CA GLU A 51 -10.88 -13.19 1.45
C GLU A 51 -12.27 -13.59 1.98
N ALA A 52 -12.40 -14.82 2.43
CA ALA A 52 -13.63 -15.34 3.03
C ALA A 52 -13.80 -14.98 4.52
N PHE A 53 -12.94 -14.14 5.07
CA PHE A 53 -12.94 -13.67 6.46
C PHE A 53 -12.59 -12.18 6.53
N ASP A 54 -12.96 -11.53 7.63
CA ASP A 54 -12.66 -10.13 7.89
C ASP A 54 -11.15 -9.95 7.99
N ARG A 55 -10.64 -8.85 7.42
CA ARG A 55 -9.21 -8.57 7.41
C ARG A 55 -8.92 -7.14 7.83
N GLU A 56 -7.94 -7.00 8.71
CA GLU A 56 -7.39 -5.70 9.06
C GLU A 56 -6.26 -5.35 8.09
N TYR A 57 -6.31 -4.11 7.57
CA TYR A 57 -5.30 -3.54 6.70
C TYR A 57 -4.71 -2.30 7.36
N TYR A 58 -3.38 -2.21 7.35
CA TYR A 58 -2.61 -1.12 7.90
C TYR A 58 -2.25 -0.11 6.82
N LEU A 59 -2.45 1.15 7.13
CA LEU A 59 -2.21 2.28 6.24
C LEU A 59 -0.83 2.87 6.52
N GLY A 60 -0.15 3.33 5.49
CA GLY A 60 1.15 3.98 5.63
C GLY A 60 1.47 4.86 4.45
N MET A 61 2.59 5.54 4.52
CA MET A 61 3.08 6.41 3.47
C MET A 61 4.50 6.02 3.07
N MET A 62 4.81 6.17 1.79
CA MET A 62 6.16 6.09 1.23
C MET A 62 6.37 7.24 0.26
N GLY A 63 7.60 7.74 0.18
CA GLY A 63 7.99 8.62 -0.90
C GLY A 63 8.19 7.83 -2.19
N PHE A 64 7.96 8.44 -3.35
CA PHE A 64 8.45 7.92 -4.61
C PHE A 64 8.90 9.04 -5.54
N LEU A 65 9.79 8.71 -6.44
CA LEU A 65 10.21 9.56 -7.55
C LEU A 65 10.21 8.71 -8.82
N PRO A 66 9.96 9.32 -9.99
CA PRO A 66 10.21 8.64 -11.25
C PRO A 66 11.70 8.33 -11.35
N LYS A 67 12.05 7.08 -11.60
CA LYS A 67 13.45 6.60 -11.56
C LYS A 67 14.29 7.12 -12.71
N ASP A 68 13.70 7.24 -13.88
CA ASP A 68 14.32 7.64 -15.14
C ASP A 68 13.24 8.00 -16.17
N ASP A 69 13.64 8.19 -17.42
CA ASP A 69 12.72 8.47 -18.54
C ASP A 69 11.68 7.34 -18.80
N SER A 70 11.82 6.18 -18.17
CA SER A 70 10.83 5.09 -18.26
C SER A 70 9.59 5.35 -17.42
N GLY A 71 9.65 6.30 -16.48
CA GLY A 71 8.55 6.62 -15.57
C GLY A 71 8.29 5.57 -14.48
N ALA A 72 9.17 4.56 -14.35
CA ALA A 72 9.05 3.57 -13.30
C ALA A 72 9.22 4.21 -11.91
N PRO A 73 8.33 3.94 -10.93
CA PRO A 73 8.45 4.52 -9.60
C PRO A 73 9.62 3.90 -8.82
N GLN A 74 10.44 4.73 -8.22
CA GLN A 74 11.41 4.31 -7.20
C GLN A 74 10.88 4.73 -5.84
N PHE A 75 10.57 3.75 -5.00
CA PHE A 75 10.04 3.97 -3.65
C PHE A 75 11.17 4.11 -2.63
N PHE A 76 10.94 4.94 -1.62
CA PHE A 76 11.82 5.15 -0.50
C PHE A 76 11.01 5.42 0.77
N SER A 77 11.66 5.30 1.94
CA SER A 77 11.00 5.53 3.22
C SER A 77 10.42 6.96 3.31
N ALA A 78 9.27 7.12 3.95
CA ALA A 78 8.70 8.43 4.21
C ALA A 78 9.65 9.36 4.99
N LEU A 79 10.58 8.79 5.77
CA LEU A 79 11.59 9.55 6.52
C LEU A 79 12.71 10.09 5.62
N GLU A 80 12.92 9.51 4.45
CA GLU A 80 13.92 9.94 3.47
C GLU A 80 13.38 11.03 2.53
N GLN A 81 12.07 11.29 2.57
CA GLN A 81 11.45 12.32 1.77
C GLN A 81 11.77 13.70 2.32
N THR A 82 12.43 14.53 1.51
CA THR A 82 12.94 15.84 1.93
C THR A 82 11.91 16.96 1.80
N ASP A 83 10.93 16.83 0.91
CA ASP A 83 9.85 17.82 0.70
C ASP A 83 8.75 17.78 1.77
N GLY A 84 8.73 16.72 2.60
CA GLY A 84 7.78 16.56 3.69
C GLY A 84 6.37 16.14 3.28
N PHE A 85 6.08 15.91 2.01
CA PHE A 85 4.73 15.63 1.49
C PHE A 85 4.04 14.47 2.20
N THR A 86 4.76 13.40 2.54
CA THR A 86 4.20 12.28 3.30
C THR A 86 3.60 12.66 4.65
N ARG A 87 4.03 13.79 5.24
CA ARG A 87 3.52 14.30 6.53
C ARG A 87 2.28 15.17 6.38
N TRP A 88 1.98 15.64 5.16
CA TRP A 88 0.77 16.43 4.90
C TRP A 88 -0.46 15.55 4.78
N VAL A 89 -0.25 14.26 4.57
CA VAL A 89 -1.33 13.28 4.43
C VAL A 89 -1.69 12.71 5.78
N VAL A 90 -2.96 12.81 6.14
CA VAL A 90 -3.50 12.37 7.43
C VAL A 90 -4.63 11.37 7.19
N PHE A 91 -4.52 10.21 7.83
CA PHE A 91 -5.58 9.21 7.90
C PHE A 91 -6.33 9.32 9.22
N PRO A 92 -7.65 9.07 9.25
CA PRO A 92 -8.42 9.06 10.50
C PRO A 92 -8.04 7.89 11.43
N SER A 93 -7.43 6.83 10.89
CA SER A 93 -6.97 5.65 11.62
C SER A 93 -5.74 5.06 10.96
N GLU A 94 -4.90 4.38 11.73
CA GLU A 94 -3.71 3.66 11.23
C GLU A 94 -4.07 2.32 10.57
N SER A 95 -5.26 1.81 10.84
CA SER A 95 -5.77 0.56 10.23
C SER A 95 -7.26 0.62 9.97
N VAL A 96 -7.70 -0.27 9.08
CA VAL A 96 -9.11 -0.43 8.68
C VAL A 96 -9.44 -1.90 8.62
N VAL A 97 -10.53 -2.32 9.29
CA VAL A 97 -11.08 -3.67 9.15
C VAL A 97 -12.06 -3.69 7.99
N VAL A 98 -11.79 -4.54 7.01
CA VAL A 98 -12.65 -4.76 5.85
C VAL A 98 -13.32 -6.12 5.99
N PRO A 99 -14.67 -6.19 6.04
CA PRO A 99 -15.38 -7.46 6.16
C PRO A 99 -15.08 -8.42 4.99
N ALA A 100 -15.34 -9.71 5.21
CA ALA A 100 -15.18 -10.76 4.23
C ALA A 100 -15.88 -10.40 2.90
N GLN A 101 -15.21 -10.58 1.78
CA GLN A 101 -15.74 -10.37 0.42
C GLN A 101 -16.43 -9.01 0.23
N SER A 102 -15.90 -7.98 0.88
CA SER A 102 -16.44 -6.62 0.88
C SER A 102 -15.39 -5.58 0.52
N LYS A 103 -15.83 -4.33 0.40
CA LYS A 103 -14.95 -3.17 0.30
C LYS A 103 -15.21 -2.20 1.44
N ALA A 104 -14.19 -1.44 1.82
CA ALA A 104 -14.30 -0.28 2.67
C ALA A 104 -13.69 0.93 1.95
N ASP A 105 -14.38 2.06 2.03
CA ASP A 105 -13.87 3.33 1.55
C ASP A 105 -13.10 4.01 2.69
N VAL A 106 -11.93 4.52 2.38
CA VAL A 106 -11.01 5.16 3.33
C VAL A 106 -10.83 6.61 2.94
N ASP A 107 -11.29 7.50 3.79
CA ASP A 107 -11.09 8.93 3.62
C ASP A 107 -9.71 9.33 4.15
N PHE A 108 -9.07 10.31 3.50
CA PHE A 108 -7.85 10.93 3.96
C PHE A 108 -7.86 12.41 3.61
N THR A 109 -7.03 13.18 4.30
CA THR A 109 -6.86 14.61 4.04
C THR A 109 -5.41 14.93 3.72
N ILE A 110 -5.21 15.93 2.87
CA ILE A 110 -3.92 16.54 2.58
C ILE A 110 -3.96 17.97 3.07
N ALA A 111 -3.16 18.29 4.07
CA ALA A 111 -3.01 19.66 4.59
C ALA A 111 -1.78 20.29 3.94
N ILE A 112 -1.99 21.09 2.90
CA ILE A 112 -0.92 21.80 2.17
C ILE A 112 -0.42 22.95 3.06
N PRO A 113 0.86 23.03 3.44
CA PRO A 113 1.39 24.15 4.22
C PRO A 113 1.32 25.47 3.48
N ASP A 114 1.20 26.58 4.23
CA ASP A 114 1.20 27.95 3.66
C ASP A 114 2.53 28.28 2.95
N ASP A 115 3.63 27.65 3.39
CA ASP A 115 4.97 27.84 2.85
C ASP A 115 5.38 26.76 1.83
N ALA A 116 4.44 25.92 1.39
CA ALA A 116 4.71 24.91 0.37
C ALA A 116 5.23 25.55 -0.91
N VAL A 117 6.24 24.97 -1.53
CA VAL A 117 6.76 25.43 -2.81
C VAL A 117 5.83 24.97 -3.93
N SER A 118 5.52 25.86 -4.88
CA SER A 118 4.73 25.48 -6.07
C SER A 118 5.45 24.41 -6.89
N GLY A 119 4.71 23.38 -7.31
CA GLY A 119 5.27 22.27 -8.07
C GLY A 119 4.58 20.94 -7.82
N GLY A 120 5.17 19.88 -8.35
CA GLY A 120 4.66 18.52 -8.20
C GLY A 120 5.27 17.81 -6.99
N TYR A 121 4.43 17.15 -6.22
CA TYR A 121 4.78 16.34 -5.06
C TYR A 121 4.32 14.89 -5.29
N TYR A 122 5.15 13.95 -4.91
CA TYR A 122 4.92 12.54 -5.20
C TYR A 122 5.06 11.71 -3.94
N ALA A 123 4.04 10.93 -3.63
CA ALA A 123 4.05 9.98 -2.52
C ALA A 123 3.20 8.75 -2.88
N ALA A 124 3.29 7.71 -2.09
CA ALA A 124 2.44 6.53 -2.22
C ALA A 124 1.77 6.23 -0.88
N ILE A 125 0.46 6.02 -0.93
CA ILE A 125 -0.29 5.43 0.16
C ILE A 125 -0.05 3.92 0.10
N THR A 126 0.37 3.32 1.20
CA THR A 126 0.61 1.87 1.27
C THR A 126 -0.48 1.20 2.10
N VAL A 127 -0.95 0.07 1.61
CA VAL A 127 -1.93 -0.80 2.29
C VAL A 127 -1.29 -2.16 2.48
N SER A 128 -1.19 -2.61 3.73
CA SER A 128 -0.54 -3.86 4.11
C SER A 128 -1.44 -4.72 5.00
N PRO A 129 -1.48 -6.05 4.82
CA PRO A 129 -2.20 -6.95 5.72
C PRO A 129 -1.51 -7.19 7.06
N ALA A 130 -0.36 -6.57 7.30
CA ALA A 130 0.40 -6.65 8.54
C ALA A 130 1.00 -5.29 8.90
N PRO A 131 1.13 -4.96 10.21
CA PRO A 131 1.76 -3.72 10.65
C PRO A 131 3.21 -3.61 10.17
N ALA A 132 3.68 -2.36 10.00
CA ALA A 132 5.02 -2.09 9.48
C ALA A 132 6.15 -2.65 10.38
N ASP A 133 5.88 -2.79 11.69
CA ASP A 133 6.86 -3.06 12.73
C ASP A 133 6.97 -4.54 13.13
N VAL A 134 6.45 -5.47 12.34
CA VAL A 134 6.60 -6.90 12.65
C VAL A 134 8.06 -7.29 12.48
N VAL A 135 8.81 -7.23 13.57
CA VAL A 135 10.17 -7.78 13.67
C VAL A 135 10.07 -9.28 13.92
N VAL A 136 10.44 -10.09 12.95
CA VAL A 136 10.58 -11.54 13.18
C VAL A 136 12.00 -11.87 13.59
N SER A 137 12.14 -12.46 14.74
CA SER A 137 13.44 -12.78 15.33
C SER A 137 14.22 -13.89 14.60
N ASN A 138 13.60 -14.68 13.72
CA ASN A 138 14.26 -15.75 12.97
C ASN A 138 13.54 -16.03 11.64
N GLY A 139 13.83 -15.26 10.61
CA GLY A 139 13.35 -15.53 9.25
C GLY A 139 13.08 -14.27 8.43
N ALA A 140 12.93 -14.42 7.11
CA ALA A 140 12.51 -13.34 6.24
C ALA A 140 10.98 -13.25 6.25
N ILE A 141 10.41 -12.09 6.59
CA ILE A 141 8.99 -11.79 6.33
C ILE A 141 8.89 -11.16 4.96
N ILE A 142 8.13 -11.77 4.08
CA ILE A 142 7.68 -11.14 2.84
C ILE A 142 6.36 -10.44 3.17
N GLN A 143 6.39 -9.12 3.33
CA GLN A 143 5.17 -8.32 3.45
C GLN A 143 4.76 -7.87 2.05
N ALA A 144 3.61 -8.35 1.59
CA ALA A 144 2.98 -7.82 0.40
C ALA A 144 2.34 -6.46 0.75
N LYS A 145 2.88 -5.37 0.20
CA LYS A 145 2.30 -4.03 0.30
C LYS A 145 1.74 -3.64 -1.05
N THR A 146 0.51 -3.14 -1.07
CA THR A 146 -0.07 -2.50 -2.24
C THR A 146 0.10 -1.00 -2.12
N ALA A 147 0.49 -0.33 -3.20
CA ALA A 147 0.72 1.10 -3.23
C ALA A 147 -0.29 1.79 -4.15
N ILE A 148 -0.85 2.92 -3.68
CA ILE A 148 -1.63 3.87 -4.47
C ILE A 148 -0.74 5.08 -4.69
N LEU A 149 -0.49 5.45 -5.95
CA LEU A 149 0.31 6.62 -6.27
C LEU A 149 -0.49 7.89 -5.97
N LEU A 150 0.08 8.80 -5.22
CA LEU A 150 -0.52 10.09 -4.87
C LEU A 150 0.33 11.21 -5.47
N LEU A 151 -0.28 11.94 -6.40
CA LEU A 151 0.35 13.04 -7.12
C LEU A 151 -0.39 14.34 -6.75
N LEU A 152 0.33 15.26 -6.13
CA LEU A 152 -0.20 16.57 -5.78
C LEU A 152 0.50 17.65 -6.60
N THR A 153 -0.27 18.53 -7.20
CA THR A 153 0.24 19.77 -7.80
C THR A 153 -0.15 20.95 -6.90
N VAL A 154 0.86 21.64 -6.34
CA VAL A 154 0.65 22.89 -5.60
C VAL A 154 0.73 24.06 -6.56
N GLU A 155 -0.36 24.81 -6.68
CA GLU A 155 -0.44 25.98 -7.56
C GLU A 155 0.33 27.17 -6.95
N GLY A 156 0.81 28.05 -7.82
CA GLY A 156 1.69 29.15 -7.44
C GLY A 156 1.00 30.47 -7.21
#